data_412dd9760c5893debe3521b0552e71cc
#
_entry.id   412dd9760c5893debe3521b0552e71cc
#
_cell.length_a   1.000
_cell.length_b   1.000
_cell.length_c   1.000
_cell.angle_alpha   90.00
_cell.angle_beta   90.00
_cell.angle_gamma   90.00
#
_symmetry.space_group_name_H-M   'P 1'
#
loop_
_entity.id
_entity.type
_entity.pdbx_description
1 polymer ?
#
loop_
_entity_poly.entity_id
_entity_poly.type
_entity_poly.pdbx_seq_one_letter_code
_entity_poly.pdbx_strand_id
1 'polypeptide(L)'
;MNKLDYHIHCFYTNEISHLQNLSALPYMILTSEFAVTCSSDYQTGILYQDPDILQALWNLFHSHLDLCQPAFQTFPIIADDLPSLFQFVANTRASADLIISIQPEACILPFLRLDLLKDIFNYDIPGADSVIAMADALFSNNMQRIKDEKFIVYFTEYGMTRFLQEGLFEEIPSVFYHPLNIRQRIRILNEIAQCCRDGSYRILRKPLNHLSENLRMCLCGNTCSLTYQTNSGDHMCFAITEPFILQIFQKFLTNMDPDVYYKPDEAEQIIKHMIEQLKTNK
;
A
#
# COMPACT_ATOMS: atom_id res chain seq x y z
N MET A 1 23.91 -0.23 2.89
CA MET A 1 22.45 -0.18 2.66
C MET A 1 22.12 -1.11 1.51
N ASN A 2 21.65 -2.32 1.81
CA ASN A 2 21.22 -3.24 0.76
C ASN A 2 19.86 -2.78 0.26
N LYS A 3 19.84 -1.98 -0.82
CA LYS A 3 18.64 -1.85 -1.63
C LYS A 3 18.36 -3.23 -2.20
N LEU A 4 17.27 -3.85 -1.83
CA LEU A 4 16.73 -4.99 -2.55
C LEU A 4 16.33 -4.47 -3.94
N ASP A 5 17.23 -4.69 -4.88
CA ASP A 5 17.02 -4.37 -6.30
C ASP A 5 16.27 -5.57 -6.91
N TYR A 6 14.95 -5.59 -6.68
CA TYR A 6 14.07 -6.66 -7.13
C TYR A 6 13.10 -6.11 -8.17
N HIS A 7 13.22 -6.61 -9.39
CA HIS A 7 12.38 -6.20 -10.52
C HIS A 7 11.58 -7.41 -11.03
N ILE A 8 10.25 -7.25 -11.11
CA ILE A 8 9.38 -8.23 -11.76
C ILE A 8 9.02 -7.73 -13.14
N HIS A 9 9.25 -8.57 -14.13
CA HIS A 9 8.90 -8.32 -15.52
C HIS A 9 7.91 -9.37 -16.01
N CYS A 10 6.92 -8.95 -16.80
CA CYS A 10 5.92 -9.82 -17.40
C CYS A 10 6.06 -9.80 -18.92
N PHE A 11 6.05 -10.97 -19.51
CA PHE A 11 5.96 -11.16 -20.96
C PHE A 11 4.53 -11.57 -21.32
N TYR A 12 3.91 -10.86 -22.25
CA TYR A 12 2.57 -11.14 -22.73
C TYR A 12 2.64 -11.68 -24.17
N THR A 13 2.03 -12.83 -24.41
CA THR A 13 1.91 -13.41 -25.74
C THR A 13 0.50 -13.94 -25.96
N ASN A 14 -0.03 -13.67 -27.15
CA ASN A 14 -1.28 -14.26 -27.63
C ASN A 14 -1.08 -15.64 -28.27
N GLU A 15 0.17 -16.07 -28.44
CA GLU A 15 0.49 -17.34 -29.08
C GLU A 15 0.64 -18.46 -28.04
N ILE A 16 -0.40 -19.29 -27.93
CA ILE A 16 -0.39 -20.50 -27.11
C ILE A 16 0.76 -21.45 -27.51
N SER A 17 1.21 -21.39 -28.78
CA SER A 17 2.38 -22.15 -29.28
C SER A 17 3.68 -21.81 -28.56
N HIS A 18 3.87 -20.60 -28.09
CA HIS A 18 5.05 -20.24 -27.29
C HIS A 18 5.04 -20.91 -25.89
N LEU A 19 3.88 -21.04 -25.27
CA LEU A 19 3.75 -21.75 -23.99
C LEU A 19 3.99 -23.25 -24.10
N GLN A 20 3.61 -23.85 -25.24
CA GLN A 20 3.83 -25.30 -25.49
C GLN A 20 5.27 -25.63 -25.89
N ASN A 21 6.00 -24.66 -26.43
CA ASN A 21 7.44 -24.81 -26.76
C ASN A 21 8.39 -24.41 -25.61
N LEU A 22 7.86 -23.88 -24.51
CA LEU A 22 8.62 -23.76 -23.27
C LEU A 22 8.94 -25.17 -22.78
N SER A 23 10.17 -25.55 -23.01
CA SER A 23 10.89 -26.76 -22.73
C SER A 23 10.38 -27.57 -21.53
N ALA A 24 10.73 -28.84 -21.47
CA ALA A 24 10.56 -29.71 -20.30
C ALA A 24 11.08 -29.10 -18.98
N LEU A 25 11.83 -27.99 -19.04
CA LEU A 25 12.47 -27.29 -17.91
C LEU A 25 12.12 -25.78 -17.97
N PRO A 26 10.88 -25.38 -17.64
CA PRO A 26 10.37 -24.01 -17.83
C PRO A 26 10.91 -23.00 -16.81
N TYR A 27 11.46 -23.45 -15.71
CA TYR A 27 12.00 -22.57 -14.67
C TYR A 27 13.52 -22.50 -14.73
N MET A 28 14.07 -21.31 -14.59
CA MET A 28 15.50 -21.07 -14.58
C MET A 28 15.89 -20.11 -13.46
N ILE A 29 16.93 -20.47 -12.73
CA ILE A 29 17.68 -19.58 -11.84
C ILE A 29 19.02 -19.35 -12.51
N LEU A 30 19.37 -18.08 -12.75
CA LEU A 30 20.62 -17.70 -13.41
C LEU A 30 21.41 -16.76 -12.51
N THR A 31 22.66 -17.10 -12.24
CA THR A 31 23.61 -16.32 -11.45
C THR A 31 24.90 -16.13 -12.24
N SER A 32 25.85 -15.37 -11.71
CA SER A 32 27.20 -15.23 -12.32
C SER A 32 28.03 -16.49 -12.29
N GLU A 33 27.70 -17.45 -11.42
CA GLU A 33 28.53 -18.65 -11.16
C GLU A 33 27.87 -19.93 -11.66
N PHE A 34 26.53 -19.96 -11.71
CA PHE A 34 25.80 -21.15 -12.15
C PHE A 34 24.41 -20.77 -12.68
N ALA A 35 23.85 -21.70 -13.46
CA ALA A 35 22.44 -21.69 -13.78
C ALA A 35 21.80 -23.03 -13.44
N VAL A 36 20.52 -22.99 -13.00
CA VAL A 36 19.71 -24.19 -12.78
C VAL A 36 18.44 -24.07 -13.58
N THR A 37 18.13 -25.05 -14.41
CA THR A 37 16.81 -25.19 -15.03
C THR A 37 16.06 -26.34 -14.39
N CYS A 38 14.76 -26.23 -14.20
CA CYS A 38 13.97 -27.30 -13.58
C CYS A 38 12.60 -27.48 -14.23
N SER A 39 12.08 -28.70 -14.07
CA SER A 39 10.74 -29.08 -14.51
C SER A 39 9.66 -28.35 -13.73
N SER A 40 8.43 -28.34 -14.25
CA SER A 40 7.27 -27.68 -13.64
C SER A 40 6.86 -28.24 -12.29
N ASP A 41 7.22 -29.49 -11.99
CA ASP A 41 7.00 -30.17 -10.72
C ASP A 41 8.19 -30.08 -9.75
N TYR A 42 9.29 -29.42 -10.18
CA TYR A 42 10.55 -29.25 -9.45
C TYR A 42 11.27 -30.56 -9.08
N GLN A 43 10.92 -31.68 -9.73
CA GLN A 43 11.53 -32.98 -9.42
C GLN A 43 12.80 -33.25 -10.24
N THR A 44 12.95 -32.58 -11.37
CA THR A 44 14.10 -32.77 -12.29
C THR A 44 14.69 -31.43 -12.65
N GLY A 45 16.03 -31.36 -12.66
CA GLY A 45 16.74 -30.13 -13.04
C GLY A 45 18.12 -30.42 -13.61
N ILE A 46 18.68 -29.43 -14.28
CA ILE A 46 20.05 -29.45 -14.83
C ILE A 46 20.80 -28.26 -14.25
N LEU A 47 21.97 -28.54 -13.72
CA LEU A 47 22.93 -27.53 -13.25
C LEU A 47 23.97 -27.28 -14.35
N TYR A 48 24.16 -26.01 -14.70
CA TYR A 48 25.16 -25.53 -15.64
C TYR A 48 26.20 -24.69 -14.88
N GLN A 49 27.49 -24.96 -15.13
CA GLN A 49 28.62 -24.23 -14.54
C GLN A 49 29.67 -23.84 -15.58
N ASP A 50 29.46 -24.23 -16.83
CA ASP A 50 30.34 -23.87 -17.94
C ASP A 50 30.16 -22.37 -18.28
N PRO A 51 31.26 -21.58 -18.31
CA PRO A 51 31.19 -20.14 -18.56
C PRO A 51 30.55 -19.76 -19.90
N ASP A 52 30.79 -20.52 -20.95
CA ASP A 52 30.25 -20.22 -22.29
C ASP A 52 28.77 -20.51 -22.32
N ILE A 53 28.29 -21.55 -21.62
CA ILE A 53 26.86 -21.83 -21.47
C ILE A 53 26.22 -20.75 -20.63
N LEU A 54 26.82 -20.32 -19.52
CA LEU A 54 26.29 -19.24 -18.70
C LEU A 54 26.15 -17.93 -19.49
N GLN A 55 27.16 -17.60 -20.27
CA GLN A 55 27.09 -16.40 -21.13
C GLN A 55 25.98 -16.51 -22.17
N ALA A 56 25.78 -17.66 -22.79
CA ALA A 56 24.69 -17.90 -23.72
C ALA A 56 23.31 -17.75 -23.05
N LEU A 57 23.16 -18.30 -21.82
CA LEU A 57 21.92 -18.16 -21.03
C LEU A 57 21.65 -16.70 -20.62
N TRP A 58 22.69 -15.93 -20.25
CA TRP A 58 22.57 -14.51 -19.97
C TRP A 58 22.13 -13.72 -21.20
N ASN A 59 22.70 -13.99 -22.36
CA ASN A 59 22.28 -13.35 -23.61
C ASN A 59 20.82 -13.67 -23.95
N LEU A 60 20.40 -14.93 -23.75
CA LEU A 60 19.01 -15.34 -23.93
C LEU A 60 18.07 -14.62 -22.94
N PHE A 61 18.45 -14.53 -21.67
CA PHE A 61 17.68 -13.83 -20.63
C PHE A 61 17.49 -12.35 -21.00
N HIS A 62 18.55 -11.65 -21.39
CA HIS A 62 18.45 -10.25 -21.79
C HIS A 62 17.58 -10.05 -23.03
N SER A 63 17.69 -10.92 -24.02
CA SER A 63 16.83 -10.84 -25.21
C SER A 63 15.34 -11.04 -24.89
N HIS A 64 15.01 -11.87 -23.90
CA HIS A 64 13.64 -12.01 -23.42
C HIS A 64 13.21 -10.82 -22.56
N LEU A 65 14.11 -10.31 -21.71
CA LEU A 65 13.82 -9.15 -20.86
C LEU A 65 13.45 -7.91 -21.67
N ASP A 66 14.07 -7.70 -22.84
CA ASP A 66 13.77 -6.62 -23.76
C ASP A 66 12.34 -6.68 -24.35
N LEU A 67 11.72 -7.86 -24.31
CA LEU A 67 10.32 -8.08 -24.72
C LEU A 67 9.33 -7.98 -23.56
N CYS A 68 9.83 -7.89 -22.35
CA CYS A 68 9.01 -7.85 -21.14
C CYS A 68 8.63 -6.41 -20.76
N GLN A 69 7.57 -6.31 -19.99
CA GLN A 69 7.16 -5.07 -19.35
C GLN A 69 7.31 -5.19 -17.82
N PRO A 70 7.73 -4.14 -17.12
CA PRO A 70 7.79 -4.18 -15.66
C PRO A 70 6.37 -4.34 -15.10
N ALA A 71 6.19 -5.34 -14.24
CA ALA A 71 4.91 -5.60 -13.54
C ALA A 71 4.66 -4.58 -12.43
N PHE A 72 5.75 -4.03 -11.86
CA PHE A 72 5.69 -3.06 -10.78
C PHE A 72 6.58 -1.86 -11.09
N GLN A 73 6.08 -0.68 -10.71
CA GLN A 73 6.91 0.52 -10.63
C GLN A 73 7.24 0.75 -9.16
N THR A 74 8.53 0.80 -8.83
CA THR A 74 9.01 1.15 -7.49
C THR A 74 9.19 2.64 -7.36
N PHE A 75 8.58 3.21 -6.33
CA PHE A 75 8.77 4.60 -5.95
C PHE A 75 9.41 4.62 -4.56
N PRO A 76 10.67 5.05 -4.42
CA PRO A 76 11.21 5.33 -3.10
C PRO A 76 10.40 6.51 -2.52
N ILE A 77 9.72 6.29 -1.41
CA ILE A 77 9.16 7.38 -0.63
C ILE A 77 10.34 8.00 0.13
N ILE A 78 11.00 8.93 -0.52
CA ILE A 78 12.07 9.71 0.10
C ILE A 78 11.39 10.80 0.93
N ALA A 79 11.73 10.87 2.21
CA ALA A 79 11.21 11.91 3.11
C ALA A 79 11.41 13.34 2.57
N ASP A 80 12.36 13.52 1.66
CA ASP A 80 12.70 14.81 1.08
C ASP A 80 11.81 15.24 -0.11
N ASP A 81 10.90 14.37 -0.60
CA ASP A 81 10.07 14.65 -1.79
C ASP A 81 8.58 14.37 -1.57
N LEU A 82 8.02 14.90 -0.48
CA LEU A 82 6.58 14.87 -0.23
C LEU A 82 5.72 15.49 -1.36
N PRO A 83 6.12 16.61 -2.01
CA PRO A 83 5.36 17.15 -3.12
C PRO A 83 5.15 16.13 -4.25
N SER A 84 6.20 15.43 -4.67
CA SER A 84 6.11 14.39 -5.70
C SER A 84 5.21 13.23 -5.27
N LEU A 85 5.28 12.81 -4.00
CA LEU A 85 4.38 11.79 -3.45
C LEU A 85 2.92 12.26 -3.51
N PHE A 86 2.61 13.47 -3.04
CA PHE A 86 1.24 14.00 -3.08
C PHE A 86 0.74 14.16 -4.52
N GLN A 87 1.59 14.62 -5.44
CA GLN A 87 1.24 14.74 -6.85
C GLN A 87 0.96 13.36 -7.48
N PHE A 88 1.77 12.34 -7.18
CA PHE A 88 1.54 10.97 -7.62
C PHE A 88 0.20 10.44 -7.09
N VAL A 89 -0.05 10.57 -5.79
CA VAL A 89 -1.31 10.15 -5.17
C VAL A 89 -2.51 10.89 -5.76
N ALA A 90 -2.40 12.20 -5.97
CA ALA A 90 -3.46 13.01 -6.56
C ALA A 90 -3.77 12.57 -7.99
N ASN A 91 -2.74 12.40 -8.83
CA ASN A 91 -2.90 11.95 -10.21
C ASN A 91 -3.54 10.56 -10.29
N THR A 92 -3.06 9.63 -9.48
CA THR A 92 -3.59 8.25 -9.42
C THR A 92 -5.05 8.23 -9.01
N ARG A 93 -5.45 9.11 -8.06
CA ARG A 93 -6.82 9.18 -7.55
C ARG A 93 -7.77 9.98 -8.44
N ALA A 94 -7.27 10.87 -9.29
CA ALA A 94 -8.11 11.78 -10.08
C ALA A 94 -9.14 11.05 -10.95
N SER A 95 -8.77 9.92 -11.55
CA SER A 95 -9.61 9.13 -12.46
C SER A 95 -10.31 7.93 -11.81
N ALA A 96 -10.15 7.74 -10.50
CA ALA A 96 -10.70 6.56 -9.83
C ALA A 96 -12.17 6.78 -9.43
N ASP A 97 -13.04 5.86 -9.85
CA ASP A 97 -14.44 5.84 -9.42
C ASP A 97 -14.58 5.34 -7.97
N LEU A 98 -13.75 4.39 -7.57
CA LEU A 98 -13.73 3.80 -6.23
C LEU A 98 -12.29 3.64 -5.75
N ILE A 99 -12.04 3.97 -4.49
CA ILE A 99 -10.78 3.73 -3.78
C ILE A 99 -11.05 2.74 -2.65
N ILE A 100 -10.26 1.68 -2.59
CA ILE A 100 -10.33 0.71 -1.49
C ILE A 100 -8.94 0.60 -0.87
N SER A 101 -8.84 0.90 0.42
CA SER A 101 -7.61 0.75 1.19
C SER A 101 -7.76 -0.37 2.22
N ILE A 102 -6.74 -1.20 2.35
CA ILE A 102 -6.58 -2.16 3.44
C ILE A 102 -5.22 -1.91 4.10
N GLN A 103 -5.23 -1.62 5.38
CA GLN A 103 -4.05 -1.18 6.13
C GLN A 103 -4.22 -1.47 7.62
N PRO A 104 -3.14 -1.56 8.41
CA PRO A 104 -3.26 -1.80 9.86
C PRO A 104 -3.99 -0.68 10.58
N GLU A 105 -3.58 0.56 10.38
CA GLU A 105 -4.15 1.77 10.97
C GLU A 105 -5.28 2.34 10.11
N ALA A 106 -6.27 2.97 10.71
CA ALA A 106 -7.28 3.71 9.94
C ALA A 106 -6.63 4.83 9.12
N CYS A 107 -7.14 5.09 7.92
CA CYS A 107 -6.69 6.24 7.14
C CYS A 107 -7.07 7.54 7.85
N ILE A 108 -6.09 8.26 8.38
CA ILE A 108 -6.26 9.49 9.18
C ILE A 108 -6.32 10.73 8.27
N LEU A 109 -5.65 10.69 7.13
CA LEU A 109 -5.46 11.84 6.24
C LEU A 109 -6.74 12.59 5.85
N PRO A 110 -7.88 11.93 5.56
CA PRO A 110 -9.11 12.65 5.21
C PRO A 110 -9.64 13.59 6.30
N PHE A 111 -9.26 13.33 7.55
CA PHE A 111 -9.71 14.09 8.73
C PHE A 111 -8.78 15.23 9.11
N LEU A 112 -7.61 15.31 8.49
CA LEU A 112 -6.64 16.40 8.69
C LEU A 112 -7.07 17.62 7.88
N ARG A 113 -8.03 18.37 8.40
CA ARG A 113 -8.46 19.64 7.80
C ARG A 113 -7.41 20.72 7.97
N LEU A 114 -7.49 21.79 7.18
CA LEU A 114 -6.51 22.87 7.14
C LEU A 114 -6.16 23.44 8.52
N ASP A 115 -7.14 23.61 9.41
CA ASP A 115 -6.95 24.07 10.78
C ASP A 115 -6.02 23.13 11.56
N LEU A 116 -6.30 21.84 11.49
CA LEU A 116 -5.52 20.81 12.16
C LEU A 116 -4.16 20.62 11.51
N LEU A 117 -4.10 20.63 10.16
CA LEU A 117 -2.82 20.54 9.44
C LEU A 117 -1.86 21.66 9.87
N LYS A 118 -2.34 22.90 9.95
CA LYS A 118 -1.55 24.04 10.41
C LYS A 118 -1.07 23.89 11.85
N ASP A 119 -1.88 23.30 12.72
CA ASP A 119 -1.53 23.08 14.12
C ASP A 119 -0.43 22.04 14.31
N ILE A 120 -0.41 21.00 13.48
CA ILE A 120 0.50 19.87 13.68
C ILE A 120 1.71 19.87 12.75
N PHE A 121 1.69 20.61 11.65
CA PHE A 121 2.74 20.56 10.64
C PHE A 121 4.06 21.12 11.18
N ASN A 122 5.17 20.50 10.80
CA ASN A 122 6.51 20.97 11.17
C ASN A 122 6.96 22.09 10.19
N TYR A 123 6.91 23.32 10.64
CA TYR A 123 7.27 24.50 9.83
C TYR A 123 8.78 24.69 9.59
N ASP A 124 9.64 23.88 10.22
CA ASP A 124 11.08 23.88 9.95
C ASP A 124 11.40 23.28 8.56
N ILE A 125 10.39 22.71 7.89
CA ILE A 125 10.54 22.12 6.57
C ILE A 125 10.42 23.18 5.49
N PRO A 126 11.38 23.26 4.53
CA PRO A 126 11.29 24.18 3.42
C PRO A 126 10.01 24.02 2.60
N GLY A 127 9.31 25.11 2.32
CA GLY A 127 8.08 25.09 1.52
C GLY A 127 6.85 24.56 2.26
N ALA A 128 6.84 24.57 3.58
CA ALA A 128 5.75 24.08 4.45
C ALA A 128 4.38 24.55 4.00
N ASP A 129 4.17 25.83 3.71
CA ASP A 129 2.86 26.36 3.28
C ASP A 129 2.36 25.74 1.96
N SER A 130 3.27 25.49 1.01
CA SER A 130 2.93 24.85 -0.25
C SER A 130 2.52 23.38 -0.04
N VAL A 131 3.27 22.68 0.81
CA VAL A 131 2.97 21.26 1.17
C VAL A 131 1.62 21.17 1.89
N ILE A 132 1.34 22.08 2.84
CA ILE A 132 0.06 22.14 3.55
C ILE A 132 -1.09 22.40 2.57
N ALA A 133 -0.95 23.30 1.61
CA ALA A 133 -1.99 23.59 0.62
C ALA A 133 -2.27 22.39 -0.27
N MET A 134 -1.24 21.68 -0.72
CA MET A 134 -1.39 20.45 -1.50
C MET A 134 -2.06 19.33 -0.68
N ALA A 135 -1.66 19.17 0.59
CA ALA A 135 -2.24 18.20 1.50
C ALA A 135 -3.72 18.48 1.76
N ASP A 136 -4.08 19.72 2.05
CA ASP A 136 -5.49 20.13 2.28
C ASP A 136 -6.37 19.83 1.08
N ALA A 137 -5.92 20.15 -0.13
CA ALA A 137 -6.66 19.86 -1.36
C ALA A 137 -6.88 18.35 -1.54
N LEU A 138 -5.84 17.53 -1.33
CA LEU A 138 -5.91 16.07 -1.43
C LEU A 138 -6.83 15.46 -0.37
N PHE A 139 -6.72 15.89 0.88
CA PHE A 139 -7.48 15.33 2.01
C PHE A 139 -8.95 15.75 1.94
N SER A 140 -9.23 16.97 1.54
CA SER A 140 -10.62 17.45 1.30
C SER A 140 -11.30 16.65 0.18
N ASN A 141 -10.58 16.31 -0.90
CA ASN A 141 -11.09 15.45 -1.96
C ASN A 141 -11.37 14.02 -1.45
N ASN A 142 -10.49 13.46 -0.62
CA ASN A 142 -10.73 12.14 0.00
C ASN A 142 -11.96 12.15 0.90
N MET A 143 -12.16 13.20 1.70
CA MET A 143 -13.35 13.35 2.54
C MET A 143 -14.64 13.43 1.70
N GLN A 144 -14.62 14.13 0.56
CA GLN A 144 -15.76 14.15 -0.34
C GLN A 144 -16.06 12.75 -0.91
N ARG A 145 -15.02 11.99 -1.29
CA ARG A 145 -15.17 10.61 -1.77
C ARG A 145 -15.74 9.66 -0.71
N ILE A 146 -15.39 9.85 0.56
CA ILE A 146 -15.99 9.10 1.68
C ILE A 146 -17.49 9.36 1.72
N LYS A 147 -17.91 10.62 1.66
CA LYS A 147 -19.34 11.01 1.64
C LYS A 147 -20.10 10.47 0.44
N ASP A 148 -19.42 10.33 -0.69
CA ASP A 148 -19.98 9.80 -1.94
C ASP A 148 -19.92 8.27 -2.01
N GLU A 149 -19.52 7.58 -0.91
CA GLU A 149 -19.34 6.12 -0.82
C GLU A 149 -18.31 5.57 -1.81
N LYS A 150 -17.38 6.41 -2.24
CA LYS A 150 -16.32 6.08 -3.22
C LYS A 150 -14.95 5.84 -2.59
N PHE A 151 -14.90 5.77 -1.26
CA PHE A 151 -13.68 5.49 -0.52
C PHE A 151 -13.97 4.55 0.65
N ILE A 152 -13.46 3.32 0.58
CA ILE A 152 -13.63 2.28 1.59
C ILE A 152 -12.27 2.01 2.25
N VAL A 153 -12.24 1.98 3.58
CA VAL A 153 -11.04 1.70 4.36
C VAL A 153 -11.27 0.48 5.23
N TYR A 154 -10.43 -0.53 5.09
CA TYR A 154 -10.35 -1.66 6.00
C TYR A 154 -9.14 -1.47 6.90
N PHE A 155 -9.31 -1.59 8.21
CA PHE A 155 -8.24 -1.42 9.21
C PHE A 155 -8.42 -2.33 10.42
N THR A 156 -7.46 -2.36 11.34
CA THR A 156 -7.47 -3.23 12.52
C THR A 156 -7.54 -2.41 13.81
N GLU A 157 -8.12 -2.98 14.87
CA GLU A 157 -8.06 -2.37 16.22
C GLU A 157 -6.61 -2.21 16.68
N TYR A 158 -5.79 -3.24 16.44
CA TYR A 158 -4.40 -3.25 16.83
C TYR A 158 -3.59 -2.12 16.17
N GLY A 159 -3.82 -1.87 14.89
CA GLY A 159 -3.16 -0.78 14.17
C GLY A 159 -3.43 0.62 14.72
N MET A 160 -4.51 0.80 15.49
CA MET A 160 -4.80 2.08 16.15
C MET A 160 -3.98 2.32 17.43
N THR A 161 -3.22 1.34 17.90
CA THR A 161 -2.51 1.43 19.20
C THR A 161 -1.56 2.62 19.25
N ARG A 162 -0.74 2.81 18.24
CA ARG A 162 0.23 3.90 18.17
C ARG A 162 -0.45 5.28 18.12
N PHE A 163 -1.51 5.40 17.33
CA PHE A 163 -2.32 6.61 17.30
C PHE A 163 -2.93 6.94 18.66
N LEU A 164 -3.43 5.92 19.36
CA LEU A 164 -4.04 6.09 20.70
C LEU A 164 -3.01 6.46 21.77
N GLN A 165 -1.83 5.87 21.76
CA GLN A 165 -0.81 6.08 22.78
C GLN A 165 0.00 7.34 22.55
N GLU A 166 0.48 7.53 21.33
CA GLU A 166 1.49 8.53 21.01
C GLU A 166 0.93 9.73 20.21
N GLY A 167 -0.23 9.58 19.58
CA GLY A 167 -0.77 10.60 18.66
C GLY A 167 -0.04 10.64 17.33
N LEU A 168 0.72 9.60 17.02
CA LEU A 168 1.41 9.42 15.76
C LEU A 168 0.55 8.56 14.82
N PHE A 169 0.67 8.80 13.53
CA PHE A 169 0.06 7.99 12.48
C PHE A 169 1.08 7.77 11.37
N GLU A 170 0.94 6.65 10.67
CA GLU A 170 2.02 6.17 9.81
C GLU A 170 1.91 6.60 8.34
N GLU A 171 0.82 7.26 7.94
CA GLU A 171 0.56 7.62 6.54
C GLU A 171 1.49 8.74 6.04
N ILE A 172 2.06 9.52 6.95
CA ILE A 172 3.05 10.57 6.70
C ILE A 172 4.24 10.33 7.64
N PRO A 173 5.48 10.43 7.18
CA PRO A 173 6.64 10.36 8.07
C PRO A 173 6.56 11.38 9.20
N SER A 174 6.85 10.94 10.43
CA SER A 174 6.69 11.76 11.64
C SER A 174 7.60 13.02 11.69
N VAL A 175 8.59 13.10 10.81
CA VAL A 175 9.42 14.31 10.66
C VAL A 175 8.61 15.51 10.16
N PHE A 176 7.48 15.29 9.48
CA PHE A 176 6.65 16.35 8.89
C PHE A 176 5.60 16.93 9.82
N TYR A 177 5.33 16.29 10.95
CA TYR A 177 4.29 16.76 11.87
C TYR A 177 4.61 16.47 13.34
N HIS A 178 3.99 17.23 14.23
CA HIS A 178 4.03 17.00 15.67
C HIS A 178 2.92 16.04 16.09
N PRO A 179 3.16 15.17 17.10
CA PRO A 179 2.12 14.24 17.59
C PRO A 179 0.83 14.97 17.96
N LEU A 180 -0.30 14.37 17.58
CA LEU A 180 -1.61 14.90 17.90
C LEU A 180 -1.87 14.83 19.41
N ASN A 181 -2.36 15.92 19.99
CA ASN A 181 -2.80 15.93 21.36
C ASN A 181 -4.13 15.15 21.55
N ILE A 182 -4.50 14.87 22.80
CA ILE A 182 -5.68 14.07 23.12
C ILE A 182 -6.97 14.65 22.51
N ARG A 183 -7.15 15.97 22.50
CA ARG A 183 -8.37 16.60 21.92
C ARG A 183 -8.44 16.40 20.41
N GLN A 184 -7.31 16.54 19.73
CA GLN A 184 -7.21 16.32 18.28
C GLN A 184 -7.48 14.85 17.92
N ARG A 185 -6.92 13.90 18.70
CA ARG A 185 -7.19 12.46 18.54
C ARG A 185 -8.67 12.13 18.73
N ILE A 186 -9.31 12.64 19.79
CA ILE A 186 -10.74 12.44 20.04
C ILE A 186 -11.59 13.01 18.89
N ARG A 187 -11.23 14.19 18.35
CA ARG A 187 -11.91 14.78 17.19
C ARG A 187 -11.88 13.82 15.99
N ILE A 188 -10.71 13.32 15.64
CA ILE A 188 -10.52 12.38 14.53
C ILE A 188 -11.28 11.07 14.77
N LEU A 189 -11.18 10.49 15.97
CA LEU A 189 -11.90 9.25 16.29
C LEU A 189 -13.42 9.39 16.21
N ASN A 190 -13.98 10.55 16.56
CA ASN A 190 -15.43 10.80 16.37
C ASN A 190 -15.80 10.78 14.87
N GLU A 191 -14.97 11.34 14.00
CA GLU A 191 -15.20 11.30 12.55
C GLU A 191 -15.04 9.87 12.01
N ILE A 192 -14.04 9.11 12.48
CA ILE A 192 -13.87 7.68 12.13
C ILE A 192 -15.08 6.86 12.62
N ALA A 193 -15.59 7.10 13.84
CA ALA A 193 -16.78 6.42 14.36
C ALA A 193 -18.00 6.65 13.45
N GLN A 194 -18.18 7.88 12.95
CA GLN A 194 -19.23 8.18 12.00
C GLN A 194 -19.03 7.42 10.69
N CYS A 195 -17.81 7.40 10.13
CA CYS A 195 -17.47 6.64 8.93
C CYS A 195 -17.66 5.13 9.10
N CYS A 196 -17.42 4.58 10.30
CA CYS A 196 -17.74 3.18 10.63
C CYS A 196 -19.25 2.93 10.56
N ARG A 197 -20.06 3.83 11.14
CA ARG A 197 -21.53 3.76 11.09
C ARG A 197 -22.05 3.81 9.66
N ASP A 198 -21.46 4.66 8.83
CA ASP A 198 -21.85 4.84 7.42
C ASP A 198 -21.30 3.70 6.53
N GLY A 199 -20.43 2.81 7.06
CA GLY A 199 -19.90 1.63 6.38
C GLY A 199 -18.71 1.90 5.45
N SER A 200 -18.21 3.14 5.38
CA SER A 200 -17.01 3.48 4.60
C SER A 200 -15.70 3.09 5.31
N TYR A 201 -15.70 3.03 6.66
CA TYR A 201 -14.60 2.51 7.46
C TYR A 201 -15.01 1.19 8.12
N ARG A 202 -14.20 0.15 7.96
CA ARG A 202 -14.52 -1.22 8.35
C ARG A 202 -13.39 -1.81 9.18
N ILE A 203 -13.67 -2.17 10.42
CA ILE A 203 -12.68 -2.78 11.31
C ILE A 203 -12.62 -4.27 11.00
N LEU A 204 -11.43 -4.77 10.67
CA LEU A 204 -11.20 -6.16 10.36
C LEU A 204 -11.25 -7.03 11.62
N ARG A 205 -11.82 -8.22 11.49
CA ARG A 205 -11.85 -9.29 12.49
C ARG A 205 -11.13 -10.53 11.95
N LYS A 206 -11.04 -11.58 12.73
CA LYS A 206 -10.39 -12.84 12.31
C LYS A 206 -10.95 -13.34 10.99
N PRO A 207 -10.08 -13.86 10.08
CA PRO A 207 -8.63 -14.04 10.25
C PRO A 207 -7.77 -12.81 9.91
N LEU A 208 -8.37 -11.71 9.44
CA LEU A 208 -7.65 -10.56 8.90
C LEU A 208 -7.32 -9.46 9.92
N ASN A 209 -7.62 -9.67 11.21
CA ASN A 209 -7.34 -8.68 12.27
C ASN A 209 -5.84 -8.57 12.67
N HIS A 210 -4.98 -9.40 12.08
CA HIS A 210 -3.52 -9.38 12.24
C HIS A 210 -2.82 -9.11 10.91
N LEU A 211 -3.15 -8.00 10.26
CA LEU A 211 -2.37 -7.52 9.13
C LEU A 211 -0.95 -7.17 9.58
N SER A 212 0.02 -7.41 8.69
CA SER A 212 1.38 -6.93 8.95
C SER A 212 1.36 -5.42 9.18
N GLU A 213 1.93 -4.96 10.29
CA GLU A 213 2.03 -3.54 10.65
C GLU A 213 2.71 -2.70 9.56
N ASN A 214 3.52 -3.36 8.74
CA ASN A 214 4.34 -2.71 7.74
C ASN A 214 3.70 -2.69 6.34
N LEU A 215 2.55 -3.34 6.12
CA LEU A 215 1.94 -3.49 4.80
C LEU A 215 0.66 -2.69 4.66
N ARG A 216 0.59 -1.88 3.62
CA ARG A 216 -0.61 -1.17 3.19
C ARG A 216 -0.86 -1.42 1.72
N MET A 217 -2.11 -1.61 1.37
CA MET A 217 -2.55 -1.77 0.00
C MET A 217 -3.65 -0.74 -0.28
N CYS A 218 -3.54 -0.03 -1.39
CA CYS A 218 -4.58 0.87 -1.86
C CYS A 218 -4.87 0.61 -3.34
N LEU A 219 -6.07 0.13 -3.62
CA LEU A 219 -6.60 -0.01 -4.96
C LEU A 219 -7.27 1.31 -5.36
N CYS A 220 -6.85 1.86 -6.49
CA CYS A 220 -7.32 3.15 -6.98
C CYS A 220 -7.40 3.14 -8.52
N GLY A 221 -8.59 2.95 -9.06
CA GLY A 221 -8.77 2.82 -10.50
C GLY A 221 -7.95 1.67 -11.09
N ASN A 222 -7.06 2.00 -12.02
CA ASN A 222 -6.20 1.04 -12.71
C ASN A 222 -4.81 0.93 -12.05
N THR A 223 -4.71 1.18 -10.76
CA THR A 223 -3.45 1.08 -10.01
C THR A 223 -3.72 0.48 -8.64
N CYS A 224 -2.87 -0.44 -8.21
CA CYS A 224 -2.82 -0.88 -6.83
C CYS A 224 -1.46 -0.49 -6.25
N SER A 225 -1.45 0.37 -5.25
CA SER A 225 -0.22 0.68 -4.53
C SER A 225 -0.07 -0.24 -3.32
N LEU A 226 1.12 -0.83 -3.19
CA LEU A 226 1.57 -1.53 -2.00
C LEU A 226 2.65 -0.67 -1.34
N THR A 227 2.43 -0.26 -0.11
CA THR A 227 3.45 0.42 0.68
C THR A 227 3.91 -0.50 1.79
N TYR A 228 5.20 -0.65 1.92
CA TYR A 228 5.84 -1.47 2.95
C TYR A 228 6.86 -0.63 3.71
N GLN A 229 6.80 -0.66 5.03
CA GLN A 229 7.80 -0.05 5.88
C GLN A 229 8.83 -1.11 6.30
N THR A 230 10.10 -0.85 6.02
CA THR A 230 11.19 -1.74 6.45
C THR A 230 11.46 -1.59 7.94
N ASN A 231 12.17 -2.56 8.54
CA ASN A 231 12.58 -2.48 9.94
C ASN A 231 13.57 -1.32 10.20
N SER A 232 14.19 -0.75 9.16
CA SER A 232 15.02 0.46 9.25
C SER A 232 14.20 1.75 9.22
N GLY A 233 12.89 1.67 9.02
CA GLY A 233 12.01 2.82 8.91
C GLY A 233 11.87 3.40 7.50
N ASP A 234 12.56 2.80 6.51
CA ASP A 234 12.43 3.22 5.12
C ASP A 234 11.06 2.79 4.56
N HIS A 235 10.43 3.65 3.79
CA HIS A 235 9.18 3.34 3.11
C HIS A 235 9.46 2.97 1.65
N MET A 236 8.90 1.83 1.22
CA MET A 236 8.91 1.39 -0.17
C MET A 236 7.48 1.41 -0.69
N CYS A 237 7.26 2.05 -1.82
CA CYS A 237 5.97 2.03 -2.51
C CYS A 237 6.13 1.33 -3.85
N PHE A 238 5.27 0.36 -4.10
CA PHE A 238 5.16 -0.36 -5.36
C PHE A 238 3.82 -0.02 -5.99
N ALA A 239 3.84 0.52 -7.20
CA ALA A 239 2.62 0.68 -7.99
C ALA A 239 2.50 -0.51 -8.96
N ILE A 240 1.43 -1.25 -8.82
CA ILE A 240 1.05 -2.36 -9.67
C ILE A 240 0.09 -1.82 -10.71
N THR A 241 0.48 -1.88 -11.98
CA THR A 241 -0.35 -1.46 -13.12
C THR A 241 -0.67 -2.63 -14.06
N GLU A 242 -0.12 -3.81 -13.76
CA GLU A 242 -0.34 -5.01 -14.55
C GLU A 242 -1.81 -5.45 -14.44
N PRO A 243 -2.57 -5.51 -15.58
CA PRO A 243 -4.03 -5.66 -15.56
C PRO A 243 -4.51 -6.95 -14.90
N PHE A 244 -3.80 -8.07 -15.08
CA PHE A 244 -4.22 -9.36 -14.53
C PHE A 244 -4.05 -9.40 -13.01
N ILE A 245 -2.93 -8.87 -12.49
CA ILE A 245 -2.69 -8.77 -11.04
C ILE A 245 -3.70 -7.80 -10.41
N LEU A 246 -3.93 -6.65 -11.07
CA LEU A 246 -4.94 -5.67 -10.62
C LEU A 246 -6.33 -6.30 -10.51
N GLN A 247 -6.73 -7.09 -11.51
CA GLN A 247 -8.03 -7.75 -11.50
C GLN A 247 -8.17 -8.71 -10.30
N ILE A 248 -7.10 -9.41 -9.91
CA ILE A 248 -7.09 -10.28 -8.73
C ILE A 248 -7.32 -9.46 -7.47
N PHE A 249 -6.55 -8.38 -7.26
CA PHE A 249 -6.72 -7.51 -6.08
C PHE A 249 -8.07 -6.82 -6.06
N GLN A 250 -8.54 -6.33 -7.21
CA GLN A 250 -9.85 -5.72 -7.34
C GLN A 250 -10.95 -6.71 -6.95
N LYS A 251 -10.91 -7.92 -7.49
CA LYS A 251 -11.89 -8.97 -7.17
C LYS A 251 -11.85 -9.36 -5.68
N PHE A 252 -10.67 -9.45 -5.09
CA PHE A 252 -10.51 -9.74 -3.67
C PHE A 252 -11.11 -8.64 -2.79
N LEU A 253 -10.73 -7.38 -3.01
CA LEU A 253 -11.12 -6.25 -2.17
C LEU A 253 -12.60 -5.86 -2.34
N THR A 254 -13.16 -5.98 -3.54
CA THR A 254 -14.58 -5.66 -3.79
C THR A 254 -15.54 -6.74 -3.29
N ASN A 255 -15.09 -8.01 -3.25
CA ASN A 255 -15.90 -9.14 -2.80
C ASN A 255 -15.47 -9.66 -1.42
N MET A 256 -14.91 -8.79 -0.58
CA MET A 256 -14.51 -9.19 0.77
C MET A 256 -15.72 -9.67 1.56
N ASP A 257 -15.59 -10.87 2.14
CA ASP A 257 -16.65 -11.51 2.93
C ASP A 257 -17.06 -10.61 4.09
N PRO A 258 -18.36 -10.29 4.26
CA PRO A 258 -18.87 -9.51 5.39
C PRO A 258 -18.50 -10.09 6.77
N ASP A 259 -18.20 -11.37 6.86
CA ASP A 259 -17.81 -12.01 8.12
C ASP A 259 -16.37 -11.70 8.56
N VAL A 260 -15.53 -11.11 7.69
CA VAL A 260 -14.15 -10.75 8.03
C VAL A 260 -14.00 -9.34 8.62
N TYR A 261 -15.09 -8.58 8.76
CA TYR A 261 -15.11 -7.28 9.42
C TYR A 261 -16.34 -7.12 10.33
N TYR A 262 -16.25 -6.21 11.30
CA TYR A 262 -17.35 -5.92 12.21
C TYR A 262 -18.49 -5.19 11.51
N LYS A 263 -19.72 -5.43 11.96
CA LYS A 263 -20.89 -4.67 11.50
C LYS A 263 -20.74 -3.20 11.87
N PRO A 264 -21.38 -2.26 11.13
CA PRO A 264 -21.27 -0.84 11.37
C PRO A 264 -21.46 -0.42 12.82
N ASP A 265 -22.52 -0.90 13.49
CA ASP A 265 -22.80 -0.55 14.88
C ASP A 265 -21.73 -1.09 15.84
N GLU A 266 -21.20 -2.29 15.61
CA GLU A 266 -20.13 -2.89 16.41
C GLU A 266 -18.83 -2.10 16.23
N ALA A 267 -18.47 -1.77 14.98
CA ALA A 267 -17.29 -0.98 14.65
C ALA A 267 -17.35 0.42 15.29
N GLU A 268 -18.51 1.09 15.25
CA GLU A 268 -18.71 2.36 15.93
C GLU A 268 -18.48 2.25 17.44
N GLN A 269 -19.00 1.19 18.09
CA GLN A 269 -18.83 0.98 19.55
C GLN A 269 -17.36 0.74 19.89
N ILE A 270 -16.60 0.02 19.08
CA ILE A 270 -15.15 -0.16 19.26
C ILE A 270 -14.45 1.20 19.28
N ILE A 271 -14.72 2.08 18.31
CA ILE A 271 -14.10 3.41 18.27
C ILE A 271 -14.55 4.27 19.47
N LYS A 272 -15.81 4.21 19.87
CA LYS A 272 -16.28 4.91 21.07
C LYS A 272 -15.55 4.44 22.34
N HIS A 273 -15.27 3.14 22.46
CA HIS A 273 -14.48 2.62 23.56
C HIS A 273 -13.05 3.19 23.57
N MET A 274 -12.40 3.29 22.41
CA MET A 274 -11.09 3.95 22.26
C MET A 274 -11.12 5.41 22.71
N ILE A 275 -12.20 6.14 22.41
CA ILE A 275 -12.39 7.53 22.86
C ILE A 275 -12.49 7.61 24.37
N GLU A 276 -13.22 6.71 25.01
CA GLU A 276 -13.34 6.68 26.49
C GLU A 276 -12.01 6.34 27.17
N GLN A 277 -11.23 5.43 26.59
CA GLN A 277 -9.87 5.15 27.07
C GLN A 277 -8.97 6.39 27.04
N LEU A 278 -9.03 7.19 25.96
CA LEU A 278 -8.26 8.45 25.89
C LEU A 278 -8.71 9.50 26.90
N LYS A 279 -9.98 9.52 27.31
CA LYS A 279 -10.50 10.45 28.33
C LYS A 279 -10.08 10.06 29.75
N THR A 280 -9.92 8.77 30.00
CA THR A 280 -9.59 8.23 31.33
C THR A 280 -8.09 8.21 31.63
N ASN A 281 -7.25 8.15 30.61
CA ASN A 281 -5.78 8.14 30.72
C ASN A 281 -5.17 9.58 30.82
N LYS A 282 -5.91 10.52 31.40
CA LYS A 282 -5.45 11.89 31.68
C LYS A 282 -4.63 11.97 32.96
#